data_cfa486f3c5236da2cd0b64a47d53ca91
#
_entry.id   cfa486f3c5236da2cd0b64a47d53ca91
#
_cell.length_a   1.000
_cell.length_b   1.000
_cell.length_c   1.000
_cell.angle_alpha   90.00
_cell.angle_beta   90.00
_cell.angle_gamma   90.00
#
_symmetry.space_group_name_H-M   'P 1'
#
loop_
_entity.id
_entity.type
_entity.pdbx_description
1 polymer ?
#
loop_
_entity_poly.entity_id
_entity_poly.type
_entity_poly.pdbx_seq_one_letter_code
_entity_poly.pdbx_strand_id
1 'polypeptide(L)'
;MRWTHIVENEEIAGFIQAEELLFTTGVSIKDDTTLLNIINIAKDHNASGIVVNTGKYIEKISEEVIDYCNENEFPLFVMPWNIRIPDIMRALTIIILESERTYTEISNAIKDAIFLPTHEELYVQQLERVGFKCGWDYVVAIIELEDDEHNTNNIPTYAEMVKSYIEKKLSYIRNNYFAVNIGKSVAIVFYNKTDLEVEKIMKELYISMNKDFRNLKLFIGIGKRVNNLKLLYKGYEEAKNVAKINRLISNNKVHIRYSEMAIYRLLLEMENKEIIKEFHDQTIGDLVVYDKVNNTDYVELLESYFENNCKINETAKSL
;
A
#
# COMPACT_ATOMS: atom_id res chain seq x y z
N MET A 1 15.69 2.22 -4.90
CA MET A 1 16.56 3.20 -5.58
C MET A 1 15.77 3.89 -6.67
N ARG A 2 15.67 5.21 -6.63
CA ARG A 2 14.79 6.01 -7.50
C ARG A 2 15.58 6.93 -8.43
N TRP A 3 16.81 7.34 -8.03
CA TRP A 3 17.68 8.21 -8.80
C TRP A 3 19.14 8.01 -8.40
N THR A 4 20.06 8.66 -9.12
CA THR A 4 21.50 8.68 -8.82
C THR A 4 21.96 10.12 -8.56
N HIS A 5 22.85 10.34 -7.58
CA HIS A 5 23.34 11.64 -7.19
C HIS A 5 24.85 11.60 -6.98
N ILE A 6 25.58 12.64 -7.38
CA ILE A 6 27.03 12.77 -7.10
C ILE A 6 27.22 13.64 -5.87
N VAL A 7 27.91 13.11 -4.86
CA VAL A 7 28.20 13.80 -3.61
C VAL A 7 29.70 13.79 -3.35
N GLU A 8 30.32 14.96 -3.34
CA GLU A 8 31.77 15.09 -3.13
C GLU A 8 32.11 15.70 -1.76
N ASN A 9 31.19 16.36 -1.10
CA ASN A 9 31.36 16.96 0.21
C ASN A 9 30.06 16.98 1.03
N GLU A 10 30.20 17.37 2.31
CA GLU A 10 29.07 17.42 3.25
C GLU A 10 27.99 18.48 2.87
N GLU A 11 28.39 19.59 2.23
CA GLU A 11 27.43 20.62 1.81
C GLU A 11 26.47 20.09 0.74
N ILE A 12 27.00 19.33 -0.24
CA ILE A 12 26.19 18.70 -1.28
C ILE A 12 25.34 17.57 -0.67
N ALA A 13 25.83 16.91 0.37
CA ALA A 13 25.09 15.86 1.06
C ALA A 13 23.75 16.35 1.66
N GLY A 14 23.63 17.65 1.97
CA GLY A 14 22.38 18.26 2.43
C GLY A 14 21.25 18.29 1.39
N PHE A 15 21.54 18.07 0.11
CA PHE A 15 20.55 18.02 -0.98
C PHE A 15 20.08 16.60 -1.33
N ILE A 16 20.59 15.58 -0.64
CA ILE A 16 20.23 14.17 -0.84
C ILE A 16 18.72 13.99 -0.58
N GLN A 17 18.08 13.26 -1.48
CA GLN A 17 16.70 12.83 -1.30
C GLN A 17 16.61 11.32 -0.99
N ALA A 18 15.49 10.92 -0.44
CA ALA A 18 15.25 9.51 -0.14
C ALA A 18 15.34 8.64 -1.42
N GLU A 19 15.86 7.43 -1.24
CA GLU A 19 16.01 6.42 -2.30
C GLU A 19 17.01 6.78 -3.41
N GLU A 20 17.85 7.80 -3.25
CA GLU A 20 18.96 8.07 -4.16
C GLU A 20 20.15 7.12 -3.91
N LEU A 21 20.82 6.69 -4.98
CA LEU A 21 22.12 6.02 -4.91
C LEU A 21 23.21 7.08 -5.15
N LEU A 22 24.07 7.23 -4.16
CA LEU A 22 25.11 8.24 -4.18
C LEU A 22 26.36 7.74 -4.86
N PHE A 23 27.07 8.64 -5.54
CA PHE A 23 28.37 8.39 -6.11
C PHE A 23 29.36 9.44 -5.61
N THR A 24 30.58 9.02 -5.27
CA THR A 24 31.67 9.94 -4.95
C THR A 24 32.96 9.52 -5.62
N THR A 25 33.72 10.50 -6.14
CA THR A 25 35.09 10.27 -6.63
C THR A 25 36.09 10.28 -5.50
N GLY A 26 35.71 10.78 -4.33
CA GLY A 26 36.57 10.96 -3.18
C GLY A 26 37.48 12.19 -3.26
N VAL A 27 37.32 13.05 -4.29
CA VAL A 27 38.22 14.20 -4.53
C VAL A 27 38.26 15.19 -3.36
N SER A 28 37.14 15.33 -2.64
CA SER A 28 37.06 16.21 -1.46
C SER A 28 37.09 15.45 -0.12
N ILE A 29 37.23 14.14 -0.15
CA ILE A 29 37.30 13.29 1.03
C ILE A 29 38.75 13.19 1.47
N LYS A 30 39.10 13.77 2.63
CA LYS A 30 40.45 13.84 3.15
C LYS A 30 40.81 12.67 4.07
N ASP A 31 39.81 12.12 4.74
CA ASP A 31 39.94 11.09 5.74
C ASP A 31 38.63 10.29 5.90
N ASP A 32 38.70 9.22 6.67
CA ASP A 32 37.55 8.36 6.95
C ASP A 32 36.41 9.10 7.69
N THR A 33 36.76 10.10 8.51
CA THR A 33 35.77 10.92 9.24
C THR A 33 34.90 11.70 8.27
N THR A 34 35.49 12.28 7.24
CA THR A 34 34.73 13.00 6.19
C THR A 34 33.78 12.04 5.43
N LEU A 35 34.24 10.84 5.09
CA LEU A 35 33.41 9.84 4.43
C LEU A 35 32.27 9.35 5.32
N LEU A 36 32.54 9.09 6.60
CA LEU A 36 31.54 8.71 7.59
C LEU A 36 30.47 9.80 7.79
N ASN A 37 30.86 11.08 7.80
CA ASN A 37 29.90 12.18 7.88
C ASN A 37 28.96 12.20 6.67
N ILE A 38 29.46 12.03 5.45
CA ILE A 38 28.63 11.93 4.25
C ILE A 38 27.68 10.73 4.33
N ILE A 39 28.17 9.57 4.79
CA ILE A 39 27.36 8.36 4.97
C ILE A 39 26.27 8.59 6.01
N ASN A 40 26.56 9.26 7.11
CA ASN A 40 25.59 9.60 8.14
C ASN A 40 24.46 10.47 7.58
N ILE A 41 24.82 11.56 6.89
CA ILE A 41 23.86 12.45 6.25
C ILE A 41 23.00 11.66 5.25
N ALA A 42 23.64 10.84 4.42
CA ALA A 42 22.95 9.99 3.45
C ALA A 42 21.92 9.04 4.10
N LYS A 43 22.31 8.41 5.20
CA LYS A 43 21.43 7.53 5.99
C LYS A 43 20.26 8.29 6.57
N ASP A 44 20.49 9.46 7.17
CA ASP A 44 19.44 10.30 7.77
C ASP A 44 18.42 10.76 6.71
N HIS A 45 18.85 10.95 5.46
CA HIS A 45 17.99 11.27 4.32
C HIS A 45 17.38 10.01 3.64
N ASN A 46 17.58 8.81 4.18
CA ASN A 46 17.11 7.54 3.61
C ASN A 46 17.62 7.28 2.19
N ALA A 47 18.86 7.61 1.89
CA ALA A 47 19.51 7.22 0.64
C ALA A 47 19.61 5.69 0.50
N SER A 48 19.64 5.19 -0.74
CA SER A 48 19.69 3.76 -1.05
C SER A 48 21.09 3.13 -0.83
N GLY A 49 22.11 3.95 -0.66
CA GLY A 49 23.49 3.54 -0.47
C GLY A 49 24.48 4.51 -1.12
N ILE A 50 25.77 4.19 -1.02
CA ILE A 50 26.85 4.97 -1.60
C ILE A 50 27.82 4.10 -2.41
N VAL A 51 28.26 4.61 -3.55
CA VAL A 51 29.30 4.03 -4.42
C VAL A 51 30.53 4.89 -4.33
N VAL A 52 31.62 4.35 -3.79
CA VAL A 52 32.90 5.04 -3.65
C VAL A 52 33.85 4.61 -4.76
N ASN A 53 34.35 5.57 -5.53
CA ASN A 53 35.32 5.31 -6.58
C ASN A 53 36.71 5.24 -5.96
N THR A 54 37.37 4.08 -6.01
CA THR A 54 38.65 3.82 -5.36
C THR A 54 39.80 3.74 -6.35
N GLY A 55 41.00 4.14 -5.92
CA GLY A 55 42.26 4.02 -6.66
C GLY A 55 43.03 5.30 -6.83
N LYS A 56 42.44 6.49 -6.89
CA LYS A 56 43.17 7.75 -7.06
C LYS A 56 43.14 8.63 -5.80
N TYR A 57 42.00 8.90 -5.26
CA TYR A 57 41.85 9.75 -4.08
C TYR A 57 41.62 8.91 -2.81
N ILE A 58 40.85 7.84 -2.93
CA ILE A 58 40.65 6.84 -1.88
C ILE A 58 41.27 5.54 -2.40
N GLU A 59 42.40 5.11 -1.84
CA GLU A 59 43.05 3.87 -2.28
C GLU A 59 42.24 2.64 -1.89
N LYS A 60 41.74 2.60 -0.65
CA LYS A 60 40.98 1.52 -0.07
C LYS A 60 40.03 2.06 0.99
N ILE A 61 38.86 1.48 1.11
CA ILE A 61 37.95 1.76 2.22
C ILE A 61 38.49 1.08 3.48
N SER A 62 38.50 1.79 4.59
CA SER A 62 38.93 1.27 5.87
C SER A 62 37.92 0.26 6.45
N GLU A 63 38.39 -0.59 7.35
CA GLU A 63 37.49 -1.52 8.07
C GLU A 63 36.52 -0.76 8.95
N GLU A 64 36.89 0.38 9.53
CA GLU A 64 36.02 1.24 10.33
C GLU A 64 34.77 1.70 9.53
N VAL A 65 34.98 2.17 8.30
CA VAL A 65 33.84 2.59 7.43
C VAL A 65 32.97 1.39 7.04
N ILE A 66 33.58 0.24 6.75
CA ILE A 66 32.85 -0.98 6.40
C ILE A 66 32.01 -1.47 7.59
N ASP A 67 32.59 -1.52 8.78
CA ASP A 67 31.91 -1.95 10.00
C ASP A 67 30.76 -1.01 10.35
N TYR A 68 30.99 0.30 10.25
CA TYR A 68 29.94 1.29 10.43
C TYR A 68 28.77 1.08 9.47
N CYS A 69 29.04 0.84 8.19
CA CYS A 69 27.99 0.58 7.19
C CYS A 69 27.21 -0.73 7.49
N ASN A 70 27.92 -1.78 7.92
CA ASN A 70 27.32 -3.06 8.28
C ASN A 70 26.43 -2.94 9.54
N GLU A 71 26.90 -2.27 10.59
CA GLU A 71 26.14 -2.05 11.82
C GLU A 71 24.87 -1.22 11.57
N ASN A 72 24.91 -0.31 10.61
CA ASN A 72 23.81 0.57 10.26
C ASN A 72 22.98 0.08 9.06
N GLU A 73 23.24 -1.13 8.55
CA GLU A 73 22.58 -1.71 7.38
C GLU A 73 22.56 -0.77 6.15
N PHE A 74 23.61 0.06 6.00
CA PHE A 74 23.73 1.02 4.91
C PHE A 74 24.58 0.45 3.76
N PRO A 75 24.03 0.29 2.53
CA PRO A 75 24.74 -0.31 1.41
C PRO A 75 25.94 0.54 0.96
N LEU A 76 27.15 -0.05 1.02
CA LEU A 76 28.39 0.53 0.55
C LEU A 76 28.94 -0.29 -0.61
N PHE A 77 29.19 0.37 -1.75
CA PHE A 77 29.75 -0.25 -2.93
C PHE A 77 31.10 0.39 -3.26
N VAL A 78 32.02 -0.42 -3.77
CA VAL A 78 33.32 0.04 -4.23
C VAL A 78 33.41 -0.09 -5.74
N MET A 79 33.86 0.96 -6.41
CA MET A 79 34.03 1.00 -7.86
C MET A 79 35.47 1.39 -8.22
N PRO A 80 36.20 0.57 -9.01
CA PRO A 80 37.56 0.89 -9.43
C PRO A 80 37.65 2.18 -10.23
N TRP A 81 38.76 2.92 -10.10
CA TRP A 81 38.98 4.23 -10.77
C TRP A 81 38.88 4.19 -12.30
N ASN A 82 39.21 3.05 -12.93
CA ASN A 82 39.15 2.89 -14.38
C ASN A 82 37.71 2.81 -14.92
N ILE A 83 36.73 2.71 -14.04
CA ILE A 83 35.28 2.74 -14.42
C ILE A 83 34.80 4.17 -14.27
N ARG A 84 34.18 4.68 -15.33
CA ARG A 84 33.66 6.05 -15.35
C ARG A 84 32.28 6.13 -14.67
N ILE A 85 32.20 6.95 -13.63
CA ILE A 85 30.90 7.18 -12.91
C ILE A 85 29.75 7.53 -13.88
N PRO A 86 29.93 8.46 -14.86
CA PRO A 86 28.84 8.80 -15.79
C PRO A 86 28.29 7.60 -16.58
N ASP A 87 29.15 6.63 -16.93
CA ASP A 87 28.71 5.47 -17.70
C ASP A 87 27.81 4.55 -16.86
N ILE A 88 28.16 4.35 -15.57
CA ILE A 88 27.31 3.60 -14.63
C ILE A 88 26.02 4.35 -14.32
N MET A 89 26.10 5.64 -14.02
CA MET A 89 24.91 6.47 -13.78
C MET A 89 23.95 6.43 -14.96
N ARG A 90 24.47 6.53 -16.19
CA ARG A 90 23.67 6.41 -17.41
C ARG A 90 22.98 5.04 -17.50
N ALA A 91 23.72 3.96 -17.29
CA ALA A 91 23.16 2.61 -17.32
C ALA A 91 22.06 2.43 -16.29
N LEU A 92 22.29 2.88 -15.04
CA LEU A 92 21.28 2.85 -13.97
C LEU A 92 20.06 3.70 -14.30
N THR A 93 20.26 4.91 -14.85
CA THR A 93 19.16 5.79 -15.26
C THR A 93 18.27 5.11 -16.31
N ILE A 94 18.86 4.43 -17.31
CA ILE A 94 18.09 3.69 -18.30
C ILE A 94 17.27 2.59 -17.63
N ILE A 95 17.85 1.79 -16.74
CA ILE A 95 17.15 0.72 -16.03
C ILE A 95 16.00 1.28 -15.17
N ILE A 96 16.21 2.40 -14.48
CA ILE A 96 15.19 3.06 -13.67
C ILE A 96 14.02 3.50 -14.55
N LEU A 97 14.31 4.21 -15.67
CA LEU A 97 13.28 4.71 -16.58
C LEU A 97 12.50 3.57 -17.26
N GLU A 98 13.18 2.48 -17.64
CA GLU A 98 12.51 1.29 -18.19
C GLU A 98 11.61 0.63 -17.13
N SER A 99 12.04 0.55 -15.88
CA SER A 99 11.23 0.03 -14.78
C SER A 99 10.00 0.89 -14.52
N GLU A 100 10.15 2.21 -14.47
CA GLU A 100 9.05 3.17 -14.28
C GLU A 100 8.04 3.11 -15.45
N ARG A 101 8.55 3.00 -16.66
CA ARG A 101 7.72 2.83 -17.86
C ARG A 101 6.90 1.54 -17.79
N THR A 102 7.56 0.42 -17.50
CA THR A 102 6.89 -0.88 -17.36
C THR A 102 5.85 -0.85 -16.26
N TYR A 103 6.17 -0.23 -15.11
CA TYR A 103 5.20 -0.04 -14.03
C TYR A 103 3.98 0.75 -14.49
N THR A 104 4.18 1.84 -15.23
CA THR A 104 3.10 2.69 -15.73
C THR A 104 2.23 1.93 -16.74
N GLU A 105 2.84 1.17 -17.64
CA GLU A 105 2.13 0.33 -18.61
C GLU A 105 1.25 -0.72 -17.91
N ILE A 106 1.77 -1.43 -16.89
CA ILE A 106 1.00 -2.40 -16.09
C ILE A 106 -0.13 -1.69 -15.34
N SER A 107 0.17 -0.56 -14.70
CA SER A 107 -0.81 0.21 -13.94
C SER A 107 -2.00 0.63 -14.80
N ASN A 108 -1.72 1.13 -16.01
CA ASN A 108 -2.77 1.53 -16.95
C ASN A 108 -3.56 0.32 -17.46
N ALA A 109 -2.90 -0.77 -17.83
CA ALA A 109 -3.56 -1.97 -18.29
C ALA A 109 -4.46 -2.62 -17.21
N ILE A 110 -4.06 -2.58 -15.93
CA ILE A 110 -4.91 -3.02 -14.80
C ILE A 110 -6.12 -2.10 -14.65
N LYS A 111 -5.95 -0.78 -14.77
CA LYS A 111 -7.07 0.17 -14.75
C LYS A 111 -8.03 -0.09 -15.91
N ASP A 112 -7.52 -0.34 -17.11
CA ASP A 112 -8.34 -0.68 -18.26
C ASP A 112 -9.10 -2.00 -18.04
N ALA A 113 -8.46 -3.02 -17.48
CA ALA A 113 -9.13 -4.28 -17.12
C ALA A 113 -10.25 -4.10 -16.08
N ILE A 114 -10.14 -3.10 -15.21
CA ILE A 114 -11.15 -2.78 -14.18
C ILE A 114 -12.28 -1.91 -14.75
N PHE A 115 -11.94 -0.84 -15.49
CA PHE A 115 -12.92 0.18 -15.89
C PHE A 115 -13.46 0.01 -17.32
N LEU A 116 -12.72 -0.69 -18.16
CA LEU A 116 -13.06 -0.96 -19.56
C LEU A 116 -13.01 -2.46 -19.88
N PRO A 117 -13.70 -3.32 -19.11
CA PRO A 117 -13.55 -4.78 -19.19
C PRO A 117 -13.94 -5.37 -20.55
N THR A 118 -14.75 -4.68 -21.35
CA THR A 118 -15.17 -5.09 -22.70
C THR A 118 -14.11 -4.80 -23.77
N HIS A 119 -13.12 -3.97 -23.48
CA HIS A 119 -12.04 -3.57 -24.37
C HIS A 119 -10.77 -4.38 -24.11
N GLU A 120 -10.84 -5.70 -24.29
CA GLU A 120 -9.77 -6.64 -24.01
C GLU A 120 -8.45 -6.30 -24.75
N GLU A 121 -8.55 -5.70 -25.92
CA GLU A 121 -7.40 -5.25 -26.73
C GLU A 121 -6.51 -4.21 -26.00
N LEU A 122 -7.07 -3.46 -25.05
CA LEU A 122 -6.34 -2.42 -24.32
C LEU A 122 -5.44 -2.99 -23.22
N TYR A 123 -5.73 -4.19 -22.68
CA TYR A 123 -5.04 -4.68 -21.50
C TYR A 123 -4.51 -6.11 -21.56
N VAL A 124 -5.18 -7.03 -22.27
CA VAL A 124 -4.81 -8.46 -22.23
C VAL A 124 -3.38 -8.66 -22.72
N GLN A 125 -3.06 -8.21 -23.94
CA GLN A 125 -1.73 -8.40 -24.52
C GLN A 125 -0.64 -7.68 -23.73
N GLN A 126 -0.95 -6.50 -23.16
CA GLN A 126 -0.01 -5.72 -22.37
C GLN A 126 0.34 -6.44 -21.07
N LEU A 127 -0.66 -6.95 -20.37
CA LEU A 127 -0.47 -7.69 -19.11
C LEU A 127 0.22 -9.04 -19.34
N GLU A 128 -0.09 -9.76 -20.43
CA GLU A 128 0.58 -11.02 -20.77
C GLU A 128 2.08 -10.84 -21.07
N ARG A 129 2.47 -9.74 -21.73
CA ARG A 129 3.89 -9.41 -21.97
C ARG A 129 4.70 -9.28 -20.69
N VAL A 130 4.11 -8.79 -19.63
CA VAL A 130 4.77 -8.57 -18.34
C VAL A 130 4.56 -9.73 -17.36
N GLY A 131 4.02 -10.85 -17.85
CA GLY A 131 3.97 -12.12 -17.12
C GLY A 131 2.64 -12.46 -16.45
N PHE A 132 1.60 -11.63 -16.58
CA PHE A 132 0.25 -12.04 -16.17
C PHE A 132 -0.29 -13.08 -17.16
N LYS A 133 -1.15 -13.98 -16.70
CA LYS A 133 -1.76 -14.99 -17.58
C LYS A 133 -3.28 -14.92 -17.46
N CYS A 134 -3.98 -14.94 -18.59
CA CYS A 134 -5.44 -14.90 -18.60
C CYS A 134 -6.11 -15.95 -17.74
N GLY A 135 -5.58 -17.17 -17.69
CA GLY A 135 -6.16 -18.29 -16.96
C GLY A 135 -5.66 -18.46 -15.52
N TRP A 136 -4.98 -17.47 -14.94
CA TRP A 136 -4.63 -17.50 -13.53
C TRP A 136 -5.78 -17.09 -12.64
N ASP A 137 -5.72 -17.55 -11.39
CA ASP A 137 -6.58 -17.04 -10.33
C ASP A 137 -6.05 -15.71 -9.81
N TYR A 138 -6.96 -14.74 -9.68
CA TYR A 138 -6.70 -13.39 -9.18
C TYR A 138 -7.61 -13.09 -8.00
N VAL A 139 -7.08 -12.36 -7.04
CA VAL A 139 -7.83 -11.77 -5.92
C VAL A 139 -7.53 -10.29 -5.88
N VAL A 140 -8.56 -9.46 -5.94
CA VAL A 140 -8.41 -8.00 -5.82
C VAL A 140 -8.73 -7.60 -4.39
N ALA A 141 -7.81 -6.85 -3.78
CA ALA A 141 -8.04 -6.17 -2.51
C ALA A 141 -7.96 -4.65 -2.71
N ILE A 142 -8.68 -3.90 -1.89
CA ILE A 142 -8.71 -2.44 -1.90
C ILE A 142 -8.44 -1.91 -0.50
N ILE A 143 -7.72 -0.79 -0.46
CA ILE A 143 -7.56 0.05 0.72
C ILE A 143 -8.05 1.44 0.33
N GLU A 144 -9.22 1.85 0.81
CA GLU A 144 -9.73 3.21 0.66
C GLU A 144 -9.18 4.10 1.76
N LEU A 145 -8.85 5.34 1.40
CA LEU A 145 -8.23 6.32 2.28
C LEU A 145 -9.19 7.48 2.53
N GLU A 146 -9.32 7.87 3.78
CA GLU A 146 -10.03 9.07 4.20
C GLU A 146 -9.17 9.86 5.18
N ASP A 147 -9.00 11.15 4.95
CA ASP A 147 -8.28 12.06 5.83
C ASP A 147 -9.23 12.51 6.95
N ASP A 148 -8.80 12.41 8.20
CA ASP A 148 -9.57 12.85 9.37
C ASP A 148 -9.88 14.35 9.35
N GLU A 149 -9.02 15.17 8.75
CA GLU A 149 -9.21 16.61 8.62
C GLU A 149 -10.11 17.02 7.42
N HIS A 150 -10.68 16.06 6.70
CA HIS A 150 -11.48 16.29 5.47
C HIS A 150 -10.73 17.05 4.38
N ASN A 151 -9.40 17.12 4.44
CA ASN A 151 -8.56 17.80 3.46
C ASN A 151 -8.31 16.90 2.24
N THR A 152 -9.23 16.92 1.29
CA THR A 152 -9.19 16.08 0.09
C THR A 152 -7.99 16.31 -0.81
N ASN A 153 -7.28 17.44 -0.67
CA ASN A 153 -6.15 17.81 -1.53
C ASN A 153 -4.90 16.97 -1.26
N ASN A 154 -4.74 16.41 -0.05
CA ASN A 154 -3.58 15.60 0.32
C ASN A 154 -3.75 14.11 0.00
N ILE A 155 -4.96 13.64 -0.32
CA ILE A 155 -5.24 12.21 -0.54
C ILE A 155 -4.39 11.57 -1.64
N PRO A 156 -4.11 12.20 -2.81
CA PRO A 156 -3.23 11.61 -3.81
C PRO A 156 -1.81 11.35 -3.28
N THR A 157 -1.28 12.27 -2.46
CA THR A 157 0.02 12.12 -1.81
C THR A 157 -0.01 10.97 -0.80
N TYR A 158 -1.06 10.84 0.00
CA TYR A 158 -1.25 9.74 0.93
C TYR A 158 -1.39 8.39 0.21
N ALA A 159 -2.09 8.34 -0.93
CA ALA A 159 -2.20 7.12 -1.72
C ALA A 159 -0.83 6.64 -2.24
N GLU A 160 0.05 7.54 -2.67
CA GLU A 160 1.42 7.18 -3.05
C GLU A 160 2.24 6.70 -1.84
N MET A 161 2.13 7.36 -0.69
CA MET A 161 2.81 6.93 0.54
C MET A 161 2.34 5.54 1.00
N VAL A 162 1.03 5.30 0.99
CA VAL A 162 0.43 4.02 1.36
C VAL A 162 0.85 2.93 0.37
N LYS A 163 0.85 3.21 -0.93
CA LYS A 163 1.33 2.29 -1.96
C LYS A 163 2.79 1.92 -1.74
N SER A 164 3.67 2.89 -1.55
CA SER A 164 5.09 2.67 -1.28
C SER A 164 5.30 1.84 0.00
N TYR A 165 4.50 2.10 1.02
CA TYR A 165 4.51 1.30 2.26
C TYR A 165 4.13 -0.16 1.99
N ILE A 166 3.06 -0.40 1.21
CA ILE A 166 2.62 -1.74 0.81
C ILE A 166 3.73 -2.46 0.04
N GLU A 167 4.34 -1.80 -0.94
CA GLU A 167 5.41 -2.37 -1.75
C GLU A 167 6.63 -2.74 -0.92
N LYS A 168 6.99 -1.92 0.08
CA LYS A 168 8.06 -2.23 1.04
C LYS A 168 7.70 -3.42 1.92
N LYS A 169 6.51 -3.44 2.49
CA LYS A 169 6.04 -4.55 3.37
C LYS A 169 5.87 -5.87 2.63
N LEU A 170 5.43 -5.83 1.37
CA LEU A 170 5.20 -7.02 0.55
C LEU A 170 6.40 -7.37 -0.36
N SER A 171 7.57 -6.80 -0.14
CA SER A 171 8.76 -7.05 -0.96
C SER A 171 9.13 -8.54 -1.07
N TYR A 172 8.85 -9.34 -0.03
CA TYR A 172 9.10 -10.78 0.02
C TYR A 172 8.20 -11.62 -0.92
N ILE A 173 7.07 -11.05 -1.39
CA ILE A 173 6.16 -11.69 -2.36
C ILE A 173 6.02 -10.89 -3.65
N ARG A 174 7.04 -10.10 -4.00
CA ARG A 174 7.01 -9.12 -5.10
C ARG A 174 6.48 -9.69 -6.43
N ASN A 175 6.68 -10.96 -6.68
CA ASN A 175 6.25 -11.64 -7.92
C ASN A 175 4.82 -12.22 -7.84
N ASN A 176 4.04 -11.89 -6.81
CA ASN A 176 2.69 -12.44 -6.62
C ASN A 176 1.63 -11.36 -6.39
N TYR A 177 1.96 -10.09 -6.57
CA TYR A 177 1.01 -9.00 -6.49
C TYR A 177 1.45 -7.81 -7.34
N PHE A 178 0.49 -6.93 -7.63
CA PHE A 178 0.73 -5.60 -8.18
C PHE A 178 -0.17 -4.59 -7.49
N ALA A 179 0.39 -3.47 -7.02
CA ALA A 179 -0.35 -2.40 -6.37
C ALA A 179 -0.50 -1.21 -7.31
N VAL A 180 -1.71 -0.66 -7.39
CA VAL A 180 -2.04 0.46 -8.27
C VAL A 180 -2.92 1.49 -7.56
N ASN A 181 -2.61 2.77 -7.74
CA ASN A 181 -3.45 3.85 -7.23
C ASN A 181 -4.66 4.07 -8.13
N ILE A 182 -5.85 4.07 -7.53
CA ILE A 182 -7.13 4.32 -8.21
C ILE A 182 -7.91 5.37 -7.41
N GLY A 183 -7.79 6.63 -7.83
CA GLY A 183 -8.43 7.75 -7.15
C GLY A 183 -7.95 7.88 -5.69
N LYS A 184 -8.86 7.69 -4.74
CA LYS A 184 -8.60 7.76 -3.29
C LYS A 184 -8.27 6.40 -2.67
N SER A 185 -7.94 5.42 -3.47
CA SER A 185 -7.69 4.06 -3.00
C SER A 185 -6.44 3.46 -3.63
N VAL A 186 -5.89 2.48 -2.95
CA VAL A 186 -4.86 1.59 -3.48
C VAL A 186 -5.49 0.23 -3.72
N ALA A 187 -5.51 -0.21 -4.97
CA ALA A 187 -5.92 -1.56 -5.33
C ALA A 187 -4.69 -2.47 -5.40
N ILE A 188 -4.82 -3.68 -4.89
CA ILE A 188 -3.78 -4.71 -4.91
C ILE A 188 -4.35 -5.92 -5.63
N VAL A 189 -3.74 -6.29 -6.75
CA VAL A 189 -4.09 -7.48 -7.51
C VAL A 189 -3.12 -8.58 -7.13
N PHE A 190 -3.60 -9.57 -6.39
CA PHE A 190 -2.84 -10.76 -6.03
C PHE A 190 -3.05 -11.87 -7.07
N TYR A 191 -2.00 -12.63 -7.36
CA TYR A 191 -2.04 -13.81 -8.22
C TYR A 191 -1.16 -14.93 -7.67
N ASN A 192 -1.49 -16.18 -7.99
CA ASN A 192 -0.84 -17.37 -7.43
C ASN A 192 -0.83 -17.39 -5.89
N LYS A 193 -1.88 -16.87 -5.26
CA LYS A 193 -2.10 -16.87 -3.82
C LYS A 193 -3.45 -17.46 -3.47
N THR A 194 -3.53 -18.15 -2.36
CA THR A 194 -4.81 -18.64 -1.82
C THR A 194 -5.60 -17.52 -1.14
N ASP A 195 -6.92 -17.67 -1.01
CA ASP A 195 -7.75 -16.67 -0.32
C ASP A 195 -7.31 -16.46 1.12
N LEU A 196 -6.88 -17.54 1.80
CA LEU A 196 -6.40 -17.47 3.20
C LEU A 196 -5.09 -16.70 3.30
N GLU A 197 -4.16 -16.87 2.34
CA GLU A 197 -2.91 -16.12 2.31
C GLU A 197 -3.19 -14.63 2.08
N VAL A 198 -4.06 -14.29 1.12
CA VAL A 198 -4.42 -12.88 0.84
C VAL A 198 -5.08 -12.25 2.07
N GLU A 199 -6.00 -12.96 2.72
CA GLU A 199 -6.64 -12.46 3.94
C GLU A 199 -5.63 -12.19 5.05
N LYS A 200 -4.71 -13.13 5.29
CA LYS A 200 -3.67 -12.97 6.31
C LYS A 200 -2.79 -11.75 6.00
N ILE A 201 -2.33 -11.63 4.75
CA ILE A 201 -1.53 -10.47 4.29
C ILE A 201 -2.28 -9.16 4.52
N MET A 202 -3.56 -9.10 4.12
CA MET A 202 -4.35 -7.87 4.26
C MET A 202 -4.63 -7.51 5.72
N LYS A 203 -4.85 -8.50 6.60
CA LYS A 203 -4.99 -8.28 8.04
C LYS A 203 -3.71 -7.71 8.66
N GLU A 204 -2.57 -8.30 8.34
CA GLU A 204 -1.26 -7.83 8.82
C GLU A 204 -0.94 -6.42 8.32
N LEU A 205 -1.21 -6.13 7.04
CA LEU A 205 -1.08 -4.79 6.48
C LEU A 205 -2.00 -3.80 7.20
N TYR A 206 -3.26 -4.11 7.39
CA TYR A 206 -4.23 -3.24 8.06
C TYR A 206 -3.78 -2.87 9.47
N ILE A 207 -3.37 -3.87 10.26
CA ILE A 207 -2.89 -3.63 11.63
C ILE A 207 -1.65 -2.73 11.64
N SER A 208 -0.68 -3.00 10.76
CA SER A 208 0.55 -2.19 10.71
C SER A 208 0.29 -0.79 10.18
N MET A 209 -0.58 -0.63 9.18
CA MET A 209 -0.91 0.67 8.61
C MET A 209 -1.68 1.57 9.58
N ASN A 210 -2.65 1.05 10.33
CA ASN A 210 -3.36 1.82 11.36
C ASN A 210 -2.43 2.30 12.48
N LYS A 211 -1.33 1.60 12.72
CA LYS A 211 -0.32 2.03 13.69
C LYS A 211 0.55 3.15 13.14
N ASP A 212 0.92 3.07 11.85
CA ASP A 212 1.89 3.96 11.21
C ASP A 212 1.22 5.21 10.59
N PHE A 213 -0.04 5.10 10.14
CA PHE A 213 -0.82 6.19 9.52
C PHE A 213 -2.00 6.63 10.42
N ARG A 214 -1.70 7.15 11.61
CA ARG A 214 -2.72 7.50 12.63
C ARG A 214 -3.71 8.59 12.20
N ASN A 215 -3.34 9.43 11.26
CA ASN A 215 -4.16 10.54 10.74
C ASN A 215 -5.03 10.14 9.55
N LEU A 216 -5.01 8.86 9.16
CA LEU A 216 -5.78 8.34 8.04
C LEU A 216 -6.75 7.27 8.52
N LYS A 217 -8.01 7.39 8.12
CA LYS A 217 -8.96 6.28 8.20
C LYS A 217 -8.76 5.37 7.01
N LEU A 218 -8.58 4.08 7.28
CA LEU A 218 -8.32 3.06 6.29
C LEU A 218 -9.48 2.08 6.26
N PHE A 219 -10.08 1.90 5.08
CA PHE A 219 -11.14 0.92 4.88
C PHE A 219 -10.67 -0.12 3.89
N ILE A 220 -10.63 -1.37 4.32
CA ILE A 220 -10.14 -2.47 3.47
C ILE A 220 -11.29 -3.33 2.99
N GLY A 221 -11.11 -3.95 1.82
CA GLY A 221 -12.01 -4.93 1.28
C GLY A 221 -11.29 -5.92 0.38
N ILE A 222 -11.70 -7.19 0.40
CA ILE A 222 -11.20 -8.26 -0.46
C ILE A 222 -12.39 -8.81 -1.25
N GLY A 223 -12.28 -8.76 -2.59
CA GLY A 223 -13.22 -9.38 -3.50
C GLY A 223 -13.09 -10.90 -3.53
N LYS A 224 -14.01 -11.56 -4.20
CA LYS A 224 -13.89 -12.99 -4.48
C LYS A 224 -12.76 -13.24 -5.47
N ARG A 225 -12.22 -14.45 -5.40
CA ARG A 225 -11.31 -14.97 -6.41
C ARG A 225 -12.01 -15.02 -7.77
N VAL A 226 -11.32 -14.55 -8.78
CA VAL A 226 -11.70 -14.67 -10.18
C VAL A 226 -10.65 -15.50 -10.91
N ASN A 227 -11.09 -16.39 -11.79
CA ASN A 227 -10.23 -17.34 -12.50
C ASN A 227 -9.80 -16.86 -13.89
N ASN A 228 -9.95 -15.58 -14.15
CA ASN A 228 -9.58 -14.98 -15.42
C ASN A 228 -9.24 -13.50 -15.23
N LEU A 229 -8.16 -13.06 -15.91
CA LEU A 229 -7.75 -11.67 -15.95
C LEU A 229 -8.87 -10.72 -16.39
N LYS A 230 -9.71 -11.15 -17.33
CA LYS A 230 -10.85 -10.38 -17.84
C LYS A 230 -11.96 -10.15 -16.82
N LEU A 231 -11.91 -10.84 -15.70
CA LEU A 231 -12.87 -10.72 -14.60
C LEU A 231 -12.35 -9.86 -13.43
N LEU A 232 -11.19 -9.21 -13.58
CA LEU A 232 -10.63 -8.34 -12.53
C LEU A 232 -11.61 -7.27 -12.06
N TYR A 233 -12.42 -6.71 -12.99
CA TYR A 233 -13.44 -5.73 -12.66
C TYR A 233 -14.43 -6.24 -11.61
N LYS A 234 -14.84 -7.53 -11.67
CA LYS A 234 -15.75 -8.12 -10.67
C LYS A 234 -15.11 -8.18 -9.30
N GLY A 235 -13.86 -8.67 -9.24
CA GLY A 235 -13.10 -8.71 -8.00
C GLY A 235 -12.91 -7.33 -7.38
N TYR A 236 -12.64 -6.32 -8.24
CA TYR A 236 -12.50 -4.92 -7.81
C TYR A 236 -13.82 -4.35 -7.25
N GLU A 237 -14.94 -4.52 -7.95
CA GLU A 237 -16.27 -4.05 -7.50
C GLU A 237 -16.66 -4.70 -6.17
N GLU A 238 -16.43 -6.01 -6.04
CA GLU A 238 -16.68 -6.72 -4.78
C GLU A 238 -15.82 -6.21 -3.63
N ALA A 239 -14.49 -6.01 -3.85
CA ALA A 239 -13.59 -5.45 -2.85
C ALA A 239 -14.01 -4.04 -2.43
N LYS A 240 -14.39 -3.20 -3.40
CA LYS A 240 -14.89 -1.84 -3.16
C LYS A 240 -16.18 -1.82 -2.34
N ASN A 241 -17.10 -2.74 -2.60
CA ASN A 241 -18.31 -2.87 -1.82
C ASN A 241 -18.01 -3.24 -0.37
N VAL A 242 -17.05 -4.12 -0.12
CA VAL A 242 -16.60 -4.45 1.25
C VAL A 242 -16.01 -3.23 1.95
N ALA A 243 -15.10 -2.51 1.31
CA ALA A 243 -14.50 -1.29 1.88
C ALA A 243 -15.58 -0.24 2.21
N LYS A 244 -16.56 -0.05 1.30
CA LYS A 244 -17.69 0.85 1.52
C LYS A 244 -18.56 0.44 2.71
N ILE A 245 -18.82 -0.85 2.91
CA ILE A 245 -19.57 -1.36 4.06
C ILE A 245 -18.78 -1.07 5.35
N ASN A 246 -17.49 -1.38 5.38
CA ASN A 246 -16.64 -1.10 6.54
C ASN A 246 -16.60 0.40 6.90
N ARG A 247 -16.76 1.28 5.93
CA ARG A 247 -16.86 2.73 6.16
C ARG A 247 -18.19 3.12 6.82
N LEU A 248 -19.28 2.39 6.53
CA LEU A 248 -20.62 2.66 7.07
C LEU A 248 -20.83 2.04 8.45
N ILE A 249 -20.12 0.93 8.75
CA ILE A 249 -20.23 0.21 10.01
C ILE A 249 -19.16 0.74 10.95
N SER A 250 -19.53 1.60 11.90
CA SER A 250 -18.62 2.20 12.89
C SER A 250 -18.11 1.21 13.96
N ASN A 251 -18.43 -0.07 13.88
CA ASN A 251 -18.09 -1.07 14.87
C ASN A 251 -16.66 -1.58 14.75
N ASN A 252 -16.04 -1.96 15.87
CA ASN A 252 -14.67 -2.48 16.01
C ASN A 252 -14.37 -3.77 15.21
N LYS A 253 -15.35 -4.35 14.51
CA LYS A 253 -15.18 -5.52 13.64
C LYS A 253 -15.02 -5.10 12.20
N VAL A 254 -13.78 -5.13 11.71
CA VAL A 254 -13.49 -4.92 10.30
C VAL A 254 -13.77 -6.22 9.54
N HIS A 255 -14.81 -6.21 8.74
CA HIS A 255 -15.08 -7.29 7.80
C HIS A 255 -14.15 -7.16 6.59
N ILE A 256 -13.45 -8.22 6.25
CA ILE A 256 -12.41 -8.16 5.22
C ILE A 256 -12.88 -8.81 3.93
N ARG A 257 -13.72 -9.84 4.01
CA ARG A 257 -14.14 -10.63 2.85
C ARG A 257 -15.56 -10.32 2.38
N TYR A 258 -15.72 -10.30 1.06
CA TYR A 258 -17.03 -10.19 0.44
C TYR A 258 -17.99 -11.32 0.82
N SER A 259 -17.48 -12.54 1.11
CA SER A 259 -18.31 -13.66 1.56
C SER A 259 -18.93 -13.46 2.95
N GLU A 260 -18.34 -12.62 3.80
CA GLU A 260 -18.83 -12.31 5.14
C GLU A 260 -19.98 -11.29 5.14
N MET A 261 -20.24 -10.68 3.98
CA MET A 261 -21.13 -9.54 3.80
C MET A 261 -22.55 -9.92 3.32
N ALA A 262 -22.99 -11.17 3.54
CA ALA A 262 -24.22 -11.71 2.92
C ALA A 262 -25.45 -10.79 3.02
N ILE A 263 -25.76 -10.29 4.21
CA ILE A 263 -26.92 -9.40 4.43
C ILE A 263 -26.67 -7.99 3.90
N TYR A 264 -25.44 -7.46 4.11
CA TYR A 264 -25.08 -6.12 3.67
C TYR A 264 -25.08 -5.98 2.16
N ARG A 265 -24.74 -7.06 1.43
CA ARG A 265 -24.82 -7.11 -0.04
C ARG A 265 -26.24 -6.91 -0.51
N LEU A 266 -27.20 -7.63 0.09
CA LEU A 266 -28.61 -7.46 -0.25
C LEU A 266 -29.05 -6.01 -0.06
N LEU A 267 -28.66 -5.39 1.06
CA LEU A 267 -28.99 -4.00 1.35
C LEU A 267 -28.34 -3.00 0.38
N LEU A 268 -27.11 -3.28 -0.07
CA LEU A 268 -26.41 -2.41 -1.04
C LEU A 268 -26.95 -2.55 -2.47
N GLU A 269 -27.36 -3.77 -2.86
CA GLU A 269 -27.90 -4.09 -4.20
C GLU A 269 -29.37 -3.67 -4.36
N MET A 270 -30.05 -3.33 -3.25
CA MET A 270 -31.42 -2.82 -3.31
C MET A 270 -31.45 -1.41 -3.93
N GLU A 271 -32.03 -1.30 -5.11
CA GLU A 271 -32.21 -0.01 -5.82
C GLU A 271 -33.18 0.92 -5.07
N ASN A 272 -34.21 0.37 -4.48
CA ASN A 272 -35.22 1.13 -3.73
C ASN A 272 -34.87 1.20 -2.24
N LYS A 273 -34.27 2.31 -1.85
CA LYS A 273 -33.92 2.60 -0.45
C LYS A 273 -35.13 2.83 0.47
N GLU A 274 -36.30 3.13 -0.09
CA GLU A 274 -37.53 3.28 0.69
C GLU A 274 -37.95 1.96 1.34
N ILE A 275 -37.76 0.84 0.64
CA ILE A 275 -38.01 -0.49 1.21
C ILE A 275 -37.16 -0.76 2.45
N ILE A 276 -35.88 -0.34 2.41
CA ILE A 276 -34.96 -0.49 3.56
C ILE A 276 -35.47 0.35 4.74
N LYS A 277 -35.92 1.58 4.46
CA LYS A 277 -36.48 2.47 5.48
C LYS A 277 -37.77 1.93 6.06
N GLU A 278 -38.68 1.48 5.21
CA GLU A 278 -39.96 0.85 5.66
C GLU A 278 -39.68 -0.39 6.52
N PHE A 279 -38.76 -1.25 6.10
CA PHE A 279 -38.37 -2.44 6.89
C PHE A 279 -37.78 -2.04 8.25
N HIS A 280 -36.90 -1.05 8.29
CA HIS A 280 -36.32 -0.51 9.54
C HIS A 280 -37.46 0.02 10.44
N ASP A 281 -38.35 0.88 9.91
CA ASP A 281 -39.39 1.52 10.68
C ASP A 281 -40.44 0.48 11.20
N GLN A 282 -40.74 -0.57 10.42
CA GLN A 282 -41.61 -1.65 10.84
C GLN A 282 -40.95 -2.59 11.87
N THR A 283 -39.63 -2.73 11.87
CA THR A 283 -38.93 -3.70 12.73
C THR A 283 -38.52 -3.11 14.06
N ILE A 284 -37.89 -1.93 14.06
CA ILE A 284 -37.34 -1.29 15.27
C ILE A 284 -37.80 0.16 15.44
N GLY A 285 -38.61 0.70 14.52
CA GLY A 285 -39.01 2.11 14.54
C GLY A 285 -39.65 2.55 15.85
N ASP A 286 -40.55 1.73 16.40
CA ASP A 286 -41.23 2.00 17.67
C ASP A 286 -40.24 2.07 18.82
N LEU A 287 -39.19 1.23 18.83
CA LEU A 287 -38.13 1.25 19.85
C LEU A 287 -37.27 2.52 19.73
N VAL A 288 -36.91 2.89 18.50
CA VAL A 288 -36.15 4.14 18.24
C VAL A 288 -36.93 5.38 18.70
N VAL A 289 -38.27 5.40 18.46
CA VAL A 289 -39.15 6.49 18.93
C VAL A 289 -39.23 6.48 20.46
N TYR A 290 -39.39 5.31 21.07
CA TYR A 290 -39.43 5.15 22.52
C TYR A 290 -38.19 5.68 23.20
N ASP A 291 -36.99 5.31 22.70
CA ASP A 291 -35.70 5.79 23.23
C ASP A 291 -35.62 7.31 23.18
N LYS A 292 -35.99 7.91 22.05
CA LYS A 292 -35.99 9.38 21.88
C LYS A 292 -36.92 10.12 22.85
N VAL A 293 -38.08 9.52 23.12
CA VAL A 293 -39.08 10.16 24.00
C VAL A 293 -38.71 10.00 25.49
N ASN A 294 -38.15 8.85 25.86
CA ASN A 294 -37.89 8.51 27.25
C ASN A 294 -36.41 8.69 27.67
N ASN A 295 -35.54 9.12 26.77
CA ASN A 295 -34.07 9.20 26.96
C ASN A 295 -33.51 7.85 27.48
N THR A 296 -33.88 6.77 26.79
CA THR A 296 -33.36 5.41 27.04
C THR A 296 -32.50 4.94 25.89
N ASP A 297 -31.68 3.91 26.10
CA ASP A 297 -30.71 3.39 25.17
C ASP A 297 -30.98 1.92 24.82
N TYR A 298 -32.25 1.56 24.64
CA TYR A 298 -32.65 0.17 24.36
C TYR A 298 -32.18 -0.34 23.02
N VAL A 299 -32.01 0.54 22.02
CA VAL A 299 -31.44 0.16 20.74
C VAL A 299 -29.98 -0.25 20.93
N GLU A 300 -29.20 0.52 21.68
CA GLU A 300 -27.80 0.21 22.02
C GLU A 300 -27.70 -1.08 22.85
N LEU A 301 -28.59 -1.26 23.82
CA LEU A 301 -28.71 -2.52 24.58
C LEU A 301 -28.95 -3.72 23.64
N LEU A 302 -29.85 -3.56 22.67
CA LEU A 302 -30.18 -4.61 21.72
C LEU A 302 -28.99 -4.94 20.81
N GLU A 303 -28.26 -3.93 20.32
CA GLU A 303 -27.03 -4.09 19.56
C GLU A 303 -25.98 -4.86 20.36
N SER A 304 -25.71 -4.43 21.59
CA SER A 304 -24.76 -5.10 22.48
C SER A 304 -25.19 -6.54 22.78
N TYR A 305 -26.48 -6.81 22.94
CA TYR A 305 -27.00 -8.16 23.15
C TYR A 305 -26.71 -9.09 21.97
N PHE A 306 -26.93 -8.63 20.73
CA PHE A 306 -26.62 -9.41 19.54
C PHE A 306 -25.11 -9.57 19.31
N GLU A 307 -24.31 -8.55 19.60
CA GLU A 307 -22.84 -8.63 19.53
C GLU A 307 -22.27 -9.69 20.47
N ASN A 308 -22.87 -9.84 21.66
CA ASN A 308 -22.52 -10.85 22.64
C ASN A 308 -23.21 -12.22 22.41
N ASN A 309 -23.64 -12.50 21.16
CA ASN A 309 -24.30 -13.73 20.78
C ASN A 309 -25.53 -14.06 21.65
N CYS A 310 -26.34 -13.08 21.98
CA CYS A 310 -27.54 -13.18 22.82
C CYS A 310 -27.28 -13.68 24.25
N LYS A 311 -26.09 -13.42 24.80
CA LYS A 311 -25.71 -13.83 26.16
C LYS A 311 -25.87 -12.66 27.14
N ILE A 312 -26.90 -12.69 27.96
CA ILE A 312 -27.26 -11.62 28.90
C ILE A 312 -26.10 -11.22 29.83
N ASN A 313 -25.36 -12.22 30.36
CA ASN A 313 -24.28 -11.96 31.30
C ASN A 313 -23.05 -11.26 30.63
N GLU A 314 -22.79 -11.53 29.38
CA GLU A 314 -21.72 -10.89 28.61
C GLU A 314 -22.17 -9.48 28.19
N THR A 315 -23.40 -9.30 27.78
CA THR A 315 -24.00 -8.00 27.46
C THR A 315 -23.96 -7.05 28.66
N ALA A 316 -24.37 -7.54 29.85
CA ALA A 316 -24.34 -6.74 31.08
C ALA A 316 -22.93 -6.31 31.54
N LYS A 317 -21.87 -6.93 31.02
CA LYS A 317 -20.48 -6.54 31.31
C LYS A 317 -19.93 -5.57 30.25
N SER A 318 -20.51 -5.53 29.07
CA SER A 318 -20.09 -4.68 27.95
C SER A 318 -20.77 -3.32 27.94
N LEU A 319 -21.90 -3.17 28.65
CA LEU A 319 -22.60 -1.93 28.93
C LEU A 319 -22.09 -1.29 30.23
#